data_558cfad2759203ef3d6d4787c6f03d85
#
_entry.id   558cfad2759203ef3d6d4787c6f03d85
#
_cell.length_a   1.000
_cell.length_b   1.000
_cell.length_c   1.000
_cell.angle_alpha   90.00
_cell.angle_beta   90.00
_cell.angle_gamma   90.00
#
_symmetry.space_group_name_H-M   'P 1'
#
loop_
_entity.id
_entity.type
_entity.pdbx_description
1 polymer ?
#
loop_
_entity_poly.entity_id
_entity_poly.type
_entity_poly.pdbx_seq_one_letter_code
_entity_poly.pdbx_strand_id
1 'polypeptide(L)'
;FIMDTNLYLYEHQSTYNPNMPLRDLFYICSEYQKLVDKKSLFSSTLQKIPAPNFIEFYNGSTVISDCTELRLSSAFEHLSGEPKLELIVTVLNVNEGHNAELMQHCNTLNEYAQYVARVRHYAADMSLDQAVERAVDECVREGILAEFLTRNRNEVISMSIFEYDKELEEKKLRKAEYEAGFSEGEKHGIELNSIETAKRMLTLQEFSLEKIAAI
;
A
#
# COMPACT_ATOMS: atom_id res chain seq x y z
N PHE A 1 6.00 2.93 18.80
CA PHE A 1 7.06 2.36 19.63
C PHE A 1 8.24 3.33 19.74
N ILE A 2 8.66 3.66 20.95
CA ILE A 2 9.78 4.58 21.20
C ILE A 2 10.96 3.77 21.74
N MET A 3 12.13 3.89 21.09
CA MET A 3 13.36 3.26 21.51
C MET A 3 14.48 4.29 21.47
N ASP A 4 15.16 4.48 22.59
CA ASP A 4 16.11 5.56 22.83
C ASP A 4 15.45 6.94 22.58
N THR A 5 15.86 7.66 21.54
CA THR A 5 15.31 8.96 21.14
C THR A 5 14.55 8.89 19.80
N ASN A 6 14.23 7.70 19.32
CA ASN A 6 13.55 7.48 18.05
C ASN A 6 12.14 6.93 18.27
N LEU A 7 11.21 7.36 17.45
CA LEU A 7 9.86 6.85 17.37
C LEU A 7 9.73 6.00 16.10
N TYR A 8 9.40 4.71 16.25
CA TYR A 8 9.21 3.81 15.12
C TYR A 8 7.72 3.56 14.91
N LEU A 9 7.25 3.83 13.69
CA LEU A 9 5.94 3.44 13.21
C LEU A 9 6.13 2.25 12.25
N TYR A 10 5.53 1.12 12.63
CA TYR A 10 5.51 -0.09 11.81
C TYR A 10 4.10 -0.31 11.34
N GLU A 11 3.93 -0.54 10.05
CA GLU A 11 2.66 -0.97 9.46
C GLU A 11 2.88 -2.21 8.61
N HIS A 12 1.88 -3.08 8.57
CA HIS A 12 1.87 -4.28 7.74
C HIS A 12 0.81 -4.10 6.65
N GLN A 13 1.17 -4.31 5.39
CA GLN A 13 0.29 -4.11 4.25
C GLN A 13 0.35 -5.31 3.29
N SER A 14 -0.82 -5.89 3.01
CA SER A 14 -0.97 -6.88 1.94
C SER A 14 -1.21 -6.24 0.56
N THR A 15 -1.40 -4.94 0.55
CA THR A 15 -1.72 -4.15 -0.63
C THR A 15 -0.78 -2.98 -0.78
N TYR A 16 -0.10 -2.84 -1.92
CA TYR A 16 0.77 -1.68 -2.18
C TYR A 16 -0.04 -0.39 -2.20
N ASN A 17 0.27 0.53 -1.29
CA ASN A 17 -0.44 1.79 -1.12
C ASN A 17 0.51 2.99 -1.25
N PRO A 18 0.50 3.74 -2.36
CA PRO A 18 1.36 4.91 -2.55
C PRO A 18 1.04 6.09 -1.62
N ASN A 19 -0.11 6.05 -0.93
CA ASN A 19 -0.52 7.10 0.00
C ASN A 19 0.00 6.90 1.44
N MET A 20 0.86 5.91 1.67
CA MET A 20 1.43 5.67 3.01
C MET A 20 2.12 6.89 3.60
N PRO A 21 2.94 7.69 2.87
CA PRO A 21 3.54 8.88 3.45
C PRO A 21 2.52 9.91 3.96
N LEU A 22 1.38 10.04 3.27
CA LEU A 22 0.32 10.95 3.70
C LEU A 22 -0.42 10.41 4.93
N ARG A 23 -0.68 9.11 5.00
CA ARG A 23 -1.28 8.46 6.17
C ARG A 23 -0.38 8.58 7.39
N ASP A 24 0.90 8.28 7.23
CA ASP A 24 1.90 8.36 8.30
C ASP A 24 2.10 9.79 8.80
N LEU A 25 1.98 10.80 7.94
CA LEU A 25 1.98 12.19 8.36
C LEU A 25 0.87 12.47 9.38
N PHE A 26 -0.36 11.99 9.13
CA PHE A 26 -1.47 12.17 10.07
C PHE A 26 -1.24 11.39 11.37
N TYR A 27 -0.70 10.17 11.30
CA TYR A 27 -0.39 9.37 12.47
C TYR A 27 0.68 10.03 13.34
N ILE A 28 1.80 10.46 12.75
CA ILE A 28 2.88 11.08 13.52
C ILE A 28 2.45 12.42 14.12
N CYS A 29 1.65 13.22 13.40
CA CYS A 29 1.09 14.45 13.95
C CYS A 29 0.22 14.18 15.18
N SER A 30 -0.59 13.13 15.15
CA SER A 30 -1.42 12.71 16.28
C SER A 30 -0.56 12.26 17.48
N GLU A 31 0.49 11.49 17.24
CA GLU A 31 1.40 11.04 18.30
C GLU A 31 2.19 12.21 18.91
N TYR A 32 2.73 13.11 18.10
CA TYR A 32 3.42 14.29 18.60
C TYR A 32 2.53 15.22 19.41
N GLN A 33 1.23 15.33 19.06
CA GLN A 33 0.26 16.10 19.86
C GLN A 33 0.08 15.55 21.28
N LYS A 34 0.32 14.25 21.50
CA LYS A 34 0.27 13.62 22.83
C LYS A 34 1.56 13.85 23.63
N LEU A 35 2.69 13.96 22.94
CA LEU A 35 4.02 14.07 23.56
C LEU A 35 4.39 15.51 23.90
N VAL A 36 3.84 16.49 23.18
CA VAL A 36 4.21 17.91 23.31
C VAL A 36 3.26 18.64 24.23
N ASP A 37 3.81 19.40 25.19
CA ASP A 37 3.00 20.36 25.95
C ASP A 37 2.63 21.55 25.07
N LYS A 38 1.36 21.68 24.75
CA LYS A 38 0.82 22.74 23.87
C LYS A 38 1.13 24.15 24.37
N LYS A 39 1.22 24.36 25.69
CA LYS A 39 1.56 25.69 26.26
C LYS A 39 3.02 26.04 26.02
N SER A 40 3.89 25.05 26.08
CA SER A 40 5.32 25.23 25.86
C SER A 40 5.70 25.53 24.41
N LEU A 41 4.82 25.25 23.43
CA LEU A 41 5.05 25.61 22.03
C LEU A 41 5.15 27.13 21.79
N PHE A 42 4.59 27.94 22.68
CA PHE A 42 4.65 29.39 22.60
C PHE A 42 5.81 30.00 23.42
N SER A 43 6.65 29.15 24.04
CA SER A 43 7.83 29.58 24.77
C SER A 43 9.01 29.80 23.84
N SER A 44 10.06 30.47 24.33
CA SER A 44 11.35 30.61 23.63
C SER A 44 12.22 29.37 23.70
N THR A 45 11.80 28.33 24.42
CA THR A 45 12.57 27.09 24.62
C THR A 45 12.16 26.06 23.56
N LEU A 46 13.17 25.51 22.84
CA LEU A 46 12.94 24.47 21.85
C LEU A 46 12.41 23.19 22.51
N GLN A 47 11.23 22.73 22.07
CA GLN A 47 10.68 21.43 22.44
C GLN A 47 11.35 20.33 21.60
N LYS A 48 11.98 19.38 22.26
CA LYS A 48 12.58 18.21 21.60
C LYS A 48 11.54 17.08 21.52
N ILE A 49 11.46 16.46 20.38
CA ILE A 49 10.60 15.30 20.09
C ILE A 49 11.43 14.15 19.55
N PRO A 50 11.01 12.88 19.72
CA PRO A 50 11.67 11.73 19.12
C PRO A 50 11.71 11.85 17.60
N ALA A 51 12.82 11.45 16.97
CA ALA A 51 12.87 11.38 15.50
C ALA A 51 11.98 10.22 14.99
N PRO A 52 11.14 10.44 14.00
CA PRO A 52 10.24 9.40 13.49
C PRO A 52 10.94 8.54 12.43
N ASN A 53 10.65 7.24 12.45
CA ASN A 53 11.03 6.27 11.42
C ASN A 53 9.78 5.53 10.98
N PHE A 54 9.55 5.48 9.68
CA PHE A 54 8.36 4.87 9.08
C PHE A 54 8.78 3.65 8.28
N ILE A 55 8.29 2.48 8.69
CA ILE A 55 8.64 1.19 8.10
C ILE A 55 7.35 0.43 7.80
N GLU A 56 7.17 0.08 6.54
CA GLU A 56 6.08 -0.76 6.06
C GLU A 56 6.60 -2.15 5.72
N PHE A 57 6.02 -3.18 6.31
CA PHE A 57 6.23 -4.57 5.93
C PHE A 57 5.19 -4.96 4.88
N TYR A 58 5.65 -5.14 3.65
CA TYR A 58 4.79 -5.50 2.54
C TYR A 58 4.85 -6.99 2.24
N ASN A 59 3.70 -7.65 2.30
CA ASN A 59 3.55 -9.04 1.92
C ASN A 59 2.50 -9.27 0.81
N GLY A 60 2.15 -8.24 0.06
CA GLY A 60 1.16 -8.34 -1.01
C GLY A 60 1.62 -9.12 -2.23
N SER A 61 0.73 -9.24 -3.21
CA SER A 61 0.99 -10.00 -4.45
C SER A 61 1.52 -9.14 -5.61
N THR A 62 1.55 -7.80 -5.46
CA THR A 62 2.18 -6.92 -6.45
C THR A 62 3.70 -7.09 -6.36
N VAL A 63 4.34 -7.27 -7.51
CA VAL A 63 5.81 -7.41 -7.55
C VAL A 63 6.45 -6.06 -7.27
N ILE A 64 7.21 -5.99 -6.18
CA ILE A 64 8.03 -4.83 -5.81
C ILE A 64 9.45 -5.29 -5.48
N SER A 65 10.43 -4.38 -5.48
CA SER A 65 11.80 -4.65 -5.04
C SER A 65 11.86 -4.99 -3.54
N ASP A 66 13.00 -5.51 -3.09
CA ASP A 66 13.23 -5.85 -1.68
C ASP A 66 13.02 -4.65 -0.76
N CYS A 67 13.47 -3.49 -1.19
CA CYS A 67 13.31 -2.23 -0.47
C CYS A 67 12.87 -1.13 -1.45
N THR A 68 11.87 -0.36 -1.06
CA THR A 68 11.35 0.78 -1.83
C THR A 68 11.10 1.94 -0.88
N GLU A 69 11.38 3.16 -1.32
CA GLU A 69 11.01 4.37 -0.58
C GLU A 69 9.76 5.01 -1.20
N LEU A 70 8.80 5.33 -0.35
CA LEU A 70 7.67 6.20 -0.69
C LEU A 70 7.90 7.57 -0.09
N ARG A 71 7.65 8.62 -0.88
CA ARG A 71 7.91 10.01 -0.49
C ARG A 71 6.64 10.83 -0.49
N LEU A 72 6.44 11.62 0.55
CA LEU A 72 5.29 12.53 0.67
C LEU A 72 5.25 13.54 -0.48
N SER A 73 6.41 14.02 -0.91
CA SER A 73 6.53 14.96 -2.03
C SER A 73 5.96 14.44 -3.35
N SER A 74 5.86 13.11 -3.51
CA SER A 74 5.21 12.50 -4.69
C SER A 74 3.70 12.76 -4.76
N ALA A 75 3.07 13.16 -3.65
CA ALA A 75 1.65 13.51 -3.58
C ALA A 75 1.37 15.01 -3.84
N PHE A 76 2.40 15.85 -4.02
CA PHE A 76 2.19 17.26 -4.27
C PHE A 76 1.84 17.52 -5.73
N GLU A 77 0.71 18.19 -5.98
CA GLU A 77 0.25 18.53 -7.34
C GLU A 77 1.27 19.36 -8.13
N HIS A 78 1.91 20.32 -7.45
CA HIS A 78 2.93 21.20 -8.04
C HIS A 78 4.09 21.38 -7.08
N LEU A 79 5.21 20.74 -7.38
CA LEU A 79 6.45 20.91 -6.64
C LEU A 79 7.43 21.77 -7.42
N SER A 80 7.80 22.94 -6.87
CA SER A 80 8.81 23.82 -7.41
C SER A 80 10.05 23.83 -6.50
N GLY A 81 11.11 23.17 -6.94
CA GLY A 81 12.34 23.01 -6.17
C GLY A 81 12.22 21.92 -5.08
N GLU A 82 13.06 22.01 -4.06
CA GLU A 82 13.08 21.04 -2.96
C GLU A 82 11.84 21.16 -2.08
N PRO A 83 11.23 20.04 -1.69
CA PRO A 83 10.07 20.04 -0.80
C PRO A 83 10.42 20.65 0.55
N LYS A 84 9.54 21.53 1.07
CA LYS A 84 9.72 22.09 2.42
C LYS A 84 9.14 21.20 3.51
N LEU A 85 8.34 20.23 3.14
CA LEU A 85 7.86 19.15 3.97
C LEU A 85 8.13 17.85 3.25
N GLU A 86 8.87 16.94 3.90
CA GLU A 86 9.12 15.59 3.37
C GLU A 86 8.94 14.56 4.48
N LEU A 87 8.34 13.42 4.11
CA LEU A 87 8.25 12.23 4.91
C LEU A 87 8.57 11.04 4.00
N ILE A 88 9.44 10.16 4.45
CA ILE A 88 9.88 9.00 3.69
C ILE A 88 9.47 7.75 4.44
N VAL A 89 8.75 6.86 3.77
CA VAL A 89 8.38 5.54 4.27
C VAL A 89 9.27 4.50 3.60
N THR A 90 9.93 3.68 4.39
CA THR A 90 10.71 2.54 3.90
C THR A 90 9.79 1.32 3.80
N VAL A 91 9.53 0.86 2.59
CA VAL A 91 8.74 -0.36 2.33
C VAL A 91 9.70 -1.54 2.18
N LEU A 92 9.56 -2.55 3.03
CA LEU A 92 10.34 -3.78 3.01
C LEU A 92 9.46 -4.94 2.52
N ASN A 93 9.85 -5.53 1.40
CA ASN A 93 9.15 -6.71 0.87
C ASN A 93 9.48 -7.94 1.74
N VAL A 94 8.50 -8.40 2.51
CA VAL A 94 8.64 -9.55 3.42
C VAL A 94 8.03 -10.84 2.85
N ASN A 95 7.82 -10.91 1.53
CA ASN A 95 7.45 -12.17 0.89
C ASN A 95 8.63 -13.16 0.91
N GLU A 96 8.30 -14.44 0.79
CA GLU A 96 9.30 -15.50 0.69
C GLU A 96 10.28 -15.23 -0.49
N GLY A 97 11.56 -15.40 -0.23
CA GLY A 97 12.63 -15.16 -1.21
C GLY A 97 13.13 -13.71 -1.29
N HIS A 98 12.53 -12.79 -0.53
CA HIS A 98 12.93 -11.39 -0.45
C HIS A 98 13.67 -11.06 0.85
N ASN A 99 14.46 -9.97 0.85
CA ASN A 99 15.18 -9.45 2.03
C ASN A 99 15.91 -10.52 2.86
N ALA A 100 16.72 -11.34 2.21
CA ALA A 100 17.36 -12.51 2.80
C ALA A 100 18.14 -12.20 4.10
N GLU A 101 18.81 -11.06 4.19
CA GLU A 101 19.54 -10.63 5.40
C GLU A 101 18.56 -10.36 6.56
N LEU A 102 17.47 -9.64 6.32
CA LEU A 102 16.43 -9.40 7.31
C LEU A 102 15.81 -10.71 7.80
N MET A 103 15.50 -11.62 6.88
CA MET A 103 14.92 -12.93 7.17
C MET A 103 15.84 -13.82 8.00
N GLN A 104 17.16 -13.75 7.77
CA GLN A 104 18.15 -14.47 8.59
C GLN A 104 18.22 -13.94 10.03
N HIS A 105 18.05 -12.64 10.24
CA HIS A 105 18.10 -12.02 11.56
C HIS A 105 16.76 -12.03 12.30
N CYS A 106 15.64 -12.27 11.60
CA CYS A 106 14.30 -12.31 12.18
C CYS A 106 13.57 -13.61 11.77
N ASN A 107 13.85 -14.69 12.51
CA ASN A 107 13.27 -16.00 12.21
C ASN A 107 11.74 -15.99 12.19
N THR A 108 11.10 -15.27 13.12
CA THR A 108 9.63 -15.15 13.17
C THR A 108 9.06 -14.53 11.89
N LEU A 109 9.72 -13.52 11.33
CA LEU A 109 9.30 -12.89 10.09
C LEU A 109 9.47 -13.85 8.89
N ASN A 110 10.58 -14.58 8.87
CA ASN A 110 10.84 -15.61 7.85
C ASN A 110 9.81 -16.74 7.90
N GLU A 111 9.48 -17.22 9.08
CA GLU A 111 8.44 -18.25 9.28
C GLU A 111 7.05 -17.73 8.88
N TYR A 112 6.74 -16.47 9.18
CA TYR A 112 5.51 -15.82 8.74
C TYR A 112 5.43 -15.73 7.21
N ALA A 113 6.52 -15.33 6.54
CA ALA A 113 6.58 -15.29 5.07
C ALA A 113 6.30 -16.66 4.45
N GLN A 114 6.87 -17.75 5.00
CA GLN A 114 6.62 -19.09 4.57
C GLN A 114 5.17 -19.54 4.78
N TYR A 115 4.57 -19.20 5.91
CA TYR A 115 3.16 -19.47 6.17
C TYR A 115 2.26 -18.78 5.12
N VAL A 116 2.45 -17.48 4.88
CA VAL A 116 1.68 -16.72 3.89
C VAL A 116 1.86 -17.29 2.47
N ALA A 117 3.09 -17.65 2.09
CA ALA A 117 3.36 -18.25 0.79
C ALA A 117 2.60 -19.57 0.59
N ARG A 118 2.51 -20.42 1.64
CA ARG A 118 1.74 -21.68 1.61
C ARG A 118 0.24 -21.45 1.47
N VAL A 119 -0.31 -20.51 2.25
CA VAL A 119 -1.73 -20.15 2.11
C VAL A 119 -2.04 -19.74 0.68
N ARG A 120 -1.21 -18.87 0.08
CA ARG A 120 -1.37 -18.44 -1.31
C ARG A 120 -1.25 -19.58 -2.31
N HIS A 121 -0.28 -20.47 -2.09
CA HIS A 121 -0.10 -21.63 -2.94
C HIS A 121 -1.35 -22.52 -2.96
N TYR A 122 -1.92 -22.84 -1.80
CA TYR A 122 -3.10 -23.69 -1.70
C TYR A 122 -4.38 -22.98 -2.15
N ALA A 123 -4.49 -21.67 -1.92
CA ALA A 123 -5.66 -20.88 -2.36
C ALA A 123 -5.80 -20.79 -3.90
N ALA A 124 -4.78 -21.19 -4.65
CA ALA A 124 -4.88 -21.30 -6.11
C ALA A 124 -5.75 -22.49 -6.55
N ASP A 125 -5.80 -23.58 -5.76
CA ASP A 125 -6.40 -24.86 -6.18
C ASP A 125 -7.58 -25.30 -5.29
N MET A 126 -7.83 -24.63 -4.17
CA MET A 126 -8.90 -24.98 -3.22
C MET A 126 -9.55 -23.76 -2.59
N SER A 127 -10.63 -23.97 -1.81
CA SER A 127 -11.27 -22.88 -1.07
C SER A 127 -10.31 -22.26 -0.05
N LEU A 128 -10.50 -20.98 0.25
CA LEU A 128 -9.63 -20.25 1.17
C LEU A 128 -9.59 -20.91 2.56
N ASP A 129 -10.74 -21.34 3.09
CA ASP A 129 -10.82 -22.03 4.38
C ASP A 129 -9.93 -23.28 4.41
N GLN A 130 -10.04 -24.12 3.37
CA GLN A 130 -9.23 -25.32 3.21
C GLN A 130 -7.73 -25.00 3.03
N ALA A 131 -7.42 -23.95 2.30
CA ALA A 131 -6.05 -23.52 2.05
C ALA A 131 -5.37 -23.06 3.37
N VAL A 132 -6.07 -22.25 4.16
CA VAL A 132 -5.58 -21.76 5.45
C VAL A 132 -5.40 -22.91 6.45
N GLU A 133 -6.41 -23.78 6.60
CA GLU A 133 -6.33 -24.93 7.50
C GLU A 133 -5.16 -25.85 7.14
N ARG A 134 -4.99 -26.14 5.85
CA ARG A 134 -3.91 -26.96 5.36
C ARG A 134 -2.54 -26.34 5.60
N ALA A 135 -2.40 -25.05 5.32
CA ALA A 135 -1.15 -24.32 5.56
C ALA A 135 -0.77 -24.31 7.04
N VAL A 136 -1.74 -24.11 7.94
CA VAL A 136 -1.55 -24.17 9.40
C VAL A 136 -1.07 -25.57 9.80
N ASP A 137 -1.73 -26.65 9.34
CA ASP A 137 -1.36 -28.03 9.70
C ASP A 137 0.05 -28.39 9.23
N GLU A 138 0.44 -27.97 8.03
CA GLU A 138 1.77 -28.22 7.51
C GLU A 138 2.83 -27.41 8.26
N CYS A 139 2.59 -26.13 8.49
CA CYS A 139 3.51 -25.27 9.24
C CYS A 139 3.75 -25.82 10.66
N VAL A 140 2.70 -26.21 11.37
CA VAL A 140 2.83 -26.85 12.71
C VAL A 140 3.68 -28.12 12.65
N ARG A 141 3.44 -28.99 11.66
CA ARG A 141 4.20 -30.25 11.49
C ARG A 141 5.67 -30.02 11.20
N GLU A 142 6.00 -28.97 10.46
CA GLU A 142 7.37 -28.62 10.05
C GLU A 142 8.09 -27.70 11.05
N GLY A 143 7.43 -27.30 12.12
CA GLY A 143 8.00 -26.44 13.15
C GLY A 143 7.98 -24.94 12.82
N ILE A 144 7.27 -24.53 11.75
CA ILE A 144 7.14 -23.14 11.30
C ILE A 144 6.04 -22.47 12.11
N LEU A 145 6.38 -21.43 12.89
CA LEU A 145 5.45 -20.78 13.84
C LEU A 145 4.67 -21.76 14.72
N ALA A 146 5.19 -22.97 14.95
CA ALA A 146 4.44 -24.11 15.47
C ALA A 146 3.78 -23.83 16.83
N GLU A 147 4.50 -23.21 17.76
CA GLU A 147 3.94 -22.88 19.09
C GLU A 147 2.81 -21.84 18.97
N PHE A 148 3.03 -20.81 18.16
CA PHE A 148 2.06 -19.74 17.93
C PHE A 148 0.79 -20.27 17.24
N LEU A 149 0.96 -21.00 16.14
CA LEU A 149 -0.14 -21.57 15.36
C LEU A 149 -0.95 -22.60 16.16
N THR A 150 -0.29 -23.41 17.00
CA THR A 150 -0.97 -24.38 17.85
C THR A 150 -1.80 -23.68 18.93
N ARG A 151 -1.24 -22.66 19.58
CA ARG A 151 -1.92 -21.92 20.65
C ARG A 151 -3.08 -21.08 20.15
N ASN A 152 -2.94 -20.46 18.99
CA ASN A 152 -3.90 -19.47 18.46
C ASN A 152 -4.62 -19.95 17.19
N ARG A 153 -4.70 -21.28 16.98
CA ARG A 153 -5.16 -21.89 15.73
C ARG A 153 -6.45 -21.28 15.17
N ASN A 154 -7.50 -21.23 15.96
CA ASN A 154 -8.81 -20.75 15.51
C ASN A 154 -8.80 -19.27 15.18
N GLU A 155 -8.06 -18.48 15.95
CA GLU A 155 -7.91 -17.05 15.73
C GLU A 155 -7.12 -16.77 14.44
N VAL A 156 -6.01 -17.47 14.24
CA VAL A 156 -5.19 -17.36 13.02
C VAL A 156 -5.98 -17.74 11.78
N ILE A 157 -6.73 -18.85 11.80
CA ILE A 157 -7.57 -19.27 10.67
C ILE A 157 -8.60 -18.19 10.36
N SER A 158 -9.33 -17.71 11.36
CA SER A 158 -10.36 -16.67 11.19
C SER A 158 -9.79 -15.36 10.66
N MET A 159 -8.65 -14.89 11.19
CA MET A 159 -8.00 -13.67 10.78
C MET A 159 -7.42 -13.79 9.36
N SER A 160 -6.76 -14.90 9.03
CA SER A 160 -6.18 -15.11 7.69
C SER A 160 -7.25 -15.15 6.61
N ILE A 161 -8.39 -15.80 6.87
CA ILE A 161 -9.53 -15.80 5.96
C ILE A 161 -10.04 -14.37 5.74
N PHE A 162 -10.21 -13.59 6.81
CA PHE A 162 -10.67 -12.21 6.72
C PHE A 162 -9.69 -11.31 5.94
N GLU A 163 -8.39 -11.44 6.18
CA GLU A 163 -7.37 -10.66 5.46
C GLU A 163 -7.34 -10.99 3.97
N TYR A 164 -7.44 -12.27 3.61
CA TYR A 164 -7.47 -12.70 2.21
C TYR A 164 -8.74 -12.27 1.49
N ASP A 165 -9.90 -12.37 2.12
CA ASP A 165 -11.17 -11.90 1.58
C ASP A 165 -11.10 -10.40 1.33
N LYS A 166 -10.55 -9.63 2.26
CA LYS A 166 -10.33 -8.20 2.12
C LYS A 166 -9.40 -7.89 0.96
N GLU A 167 -8.26 -8.58 0.83
CA GLU A 167 -7.33 -8.41 -0.29
C GLU A 167 -7.99 -8.71 -1.65
N LEU A 168 -8.80 -9.75 -1.71
CA LEU A 168 -9.54 -10.13 -2.91
C LEU A 168 -10.59 -9.08 -3.30
N GLU A 169 -11.35 -8.58 -2.33
CA GLU A 169 -12.34 -7.51 -2.55
C GLU A 169 -11.68 -6.20 -2.98
N GLU A 170 -10.57 -5.81 -2.36
CA GLU A 170 -9.80 -4.64 -2.77
C GLU A 170 -9.26 -4.77 -4.20
N LYS A 171 -8.81 -5.96 -4.62
CA LYS A 171 -8.37 -6.21 -6.01
C LYS A 171 -9.52 -6.09 -6.99
N LYS A 172 -10.68 -6.65 -6.67
CA LYS A 172 -11.89 -6.53 -7.50
C LYS A 172 -12.31 -5.08 -7.65
N LEU A 173 -12.33 -4.32 -6.54
CA LEU A 173 -12.68 -2.90 -6.53
C LEU A 173 -11.74 -2.09 -7.41
N ARG A 174 -10.43 -2.25 -7.25
CA ARG A 174 -9.42 -1.55 -8.08
C ARG A 174 -9.55 -1.87 -9.55
N LYS A 175 -9.82 -3.14 -9.88
CA LYS A 175 -10.03 -3.54 -11.28
C LYS A 175 -11.26 -2.85 -11.85
N ALA A 176 -12.35 -2.81 -11.11
CA ALA A 176 -13.58 -2.13 -11.51
C ALA A 176 -13.38 -0.61 -11.66
N GLU A 177 -12.66 0.02 -10.74
CA GLU A 177 -12.31 1.45 -10.80
C GLU A 177 -11.42 1.76 -12.00
N TYR A 178 -10.42 0.91 -12.28
CA TYR A 178 -9.56 1.04 -13.45
C TYR A 178 -10.36 0.92 -14.76
N GLU A 179 -11.21 -0.09 -14.88
CA GLU A 179 -12.06 -0.32 -16.05
C GLU A 179 -13.05 0.84 -16.27
N ALA A 180 -13.64 1.37 -15.19
CA ALA A 180 -14.51 2.54 -15.23
C ALA A 180 -13.75 3.80 -15.70
N GLY A 181 -12.60 4.09 -15.09
CA GLY A 181 -11.75 5.23 -15.44
C GLY A 181 -11.21 5.14 -16.87
N PHE A 182 -10.84 3.94 -17.33
CA PHE A 182 -10.42 3.71 -18.72
C PHE A 182 -11.55 4.01 -19.70
N SER A 183 -12.75 3.49 -19.44
CA SER A 183 -13.95 3.71 -20.30
C SER A 183 -14.35 5.19 -20.33
N GLU A 184 -14.29 5.89 -19.20
CA GLU A 184 -14.58 7.33 -19.13
C GLU A 184 -13.51 8.15 -19.86
N GLY A 185 -12.23 7.81 -19.68
CA GLY A 185 -11.12 8.44 -20.39
C GLY A 185 -11.19 8.24 -21.91
N GLU A 186 -11.58 7.05 -22.38
CA GLU A 186 -11.78 6.79 -23.81
C GLU A 186 -12.92 7.65 -24.39
N LYS A 187 -14.07 7.73 -23.70
CA LYS A 187 -15.20 8.58 -24.12
C LYS A 187 -14.80 10.05 -24.17
N HIS A 188 -14.13 10.54 -23.16
CA HIS A 188 -13.67 11.91 -23.11
C HIS A 188 -12.62 12.22 -24.20
N GLY A 189 -11.70 11.28 -24.46
CA GLY A 189 -10.74 11.37 -25.56
C GLY A 189 -11.40 11.46 -26.93
N ILE A 190 -12.44 10.66 -27.19
CA ILE A 190 -13.23 10.70 -28.43
C ILE A 190 -13.92 12.06 -28.55
N GLU A 191 -14.58 12.54 -27.49
CA GLU A 191 -15.25 13.84 -27.47
C GLU A 191 -14.29 15.00 -27.77
N LEU A 192 -13.15 15.04 -27.09
CA LEU A 192 -12.12 16.07 -27.32
C LEU A 192 -11.60 16.03 -28.77
N ASN A 193 -11.34 14.83 -29.29
CA ASN A 193 -10.89 14.67 -30.67
C ASN A 193 -11.95 15.14 -31.68
N SER A 194 -13.23 14.83 -31.45
CA SER A 194 -14.33 15.30 -32.28
C SER A 194 -14.44 16.83 -32.28
N ILE A 195 -14.33 17.46 -31.09
CA ILE A 195 -14.33 18.92 -30.94
C ILE A 195 -13.12 19.55 -31.68
N GLU A 196 -11.94 18.98 -31.52
CA GLU A 196 -10.73 19.51 -32.19
C GLU A 196 -10.82 19.35 -33.70
N THR A 197 -11.33 18.21 -34.19
CA THR A 197 -11.57 17.95 -35.62
C THR A 197 -12.58 18.94 -36.18
N ALA A 198 -13.69 19.16 -35.49
CA ALA A 198 -14.71 20.13 -35.91
C ALA A 198 -14.14 21.57 -35.99
N LYS A 199 -13.30 21.98 -35.00
CA LYS A 199 -12.62 23.29 -35.03
C LYS A 199 -11.70 23.43 -36.23
N ARG A 200 -10.91 22.39 -36.54
CA ARG A 200 -10.03 22.39 -37.74
C ARG A 200 -10.83 22.52 -39.04
N MET A 201 -11.93 21.77 -39.17
CA MET A 201 -12.80 21.83 -40.35
C MET A 201 -13.46 23.21 -40.52
N LEU A 202 -13.87 23.86 -39.42
CA LEU A 202 -14.38 25.25 -39.46
C LEU A 202 -13.32 26.23 -39.93
N THR A 203 -12.05 26.06 -39.49
CA THR A 203 -10.95 26.93 -39.85
C THR A 203 -10.59 26.83 -41.35
N LEU A 204 -10.73 25.63 -41.95
CA LEU A 204 -10.47 25.38 -43.35
C LEU A 204 -11.53 25.99 -44.29
N GLN A 205 -12.74 26.27 -43.80
CA GLN A 205 -13.88 26.82 -44.56
C GLN A 205 -14.28 26.02 -45.81
N GLU A 206 -13.84 24.78 -45.91
CA GLU A 206 -14.10 23.90 -47.06
C GLU A 206 -15.29 22.96 -46.86
N PHE A 207 -15.83 22.90 -45.61
CA PHE A 207 -16.88 21.97 -45.23
C PHE A 207 -18.17 22.69 -44.81
N SER A 208 -19.34 22.13 -45.21
CA SER A 208 -20.62 22.63 -44.73
C SER A 208 -20.83 22.34 -43.23
N LEU A 209 -21.59 23.20 -42.53
CA LEU A 209 -21.92 23.03 -41.14
C LEU A 209 -22.60 21.67 -40.85
N GLU A 210 -23.40 21.16 -41.77
CA GLU A 210 -24.06 19.84 -41.64
C GLU A 210 -23.04 18.68 -41.60
N LYS A 211 -21.97 18.78 -42.44
CA LYS A 211 -20.89 17.78 -42.41
C LYS A 211 -20.03 17.85 -41.15
N ILE A 212 -19.84 19.06 -40.59
CA ILE A 212 -19.10 19.25 -39.35
C ILE A 212 -19.90 18.75 -38.14
N ALA A 213 -21.21 18.92 -38.13
CA ALA A 213 -22.08 18.46 -37.06
C ALA A 213 -22.31 16.92 -37.04
N ALA A 214 -21.86 16.21 -38.06
CA ALA A 214 -21.98 14.75 -38.18
C ALA A 214 -20.73 13.99 -37.60
N ILE A 215 -19.77 14.71 -37.05
CA ILE A 215 -18.53 14.19 -36.40
C ILE A 215 -18.74 14.09 -34.88
#